data_0c632bcd19ce00cb3c74f3dfb1951824
#
_entry.id   0c632bcd19ce00cb3c74f3dfb1951824
#
_cell.length_a   1.000
_cell.length_b   1.000
_cell.length_c   1.000
_cell.angle_alpha   90.00
_cell.angle_beta   90.00
_cell.angle_gamma   90.00
#
_symmetry.space_group_name_H-M   'P 1'
#
loop_
_entity.id
_entity.type
_entity.pdbx_description
1 polymer ?
#
loop_
_entity_poly.entity_id
_entity_poly.type
_entity_poly.pdbx_seq_one_letter_code
_entity_poly.pdbx_strand_id
1 'polypeptide(L)'
;MNGKTAIIIGAGPAGLTAAYELLKTTDVTPLILEESEFIGGISRTAQHNGNRIDLGGHRFFSKSEKVNELWQTLMPLQGSPSIDDIKTDTKKGLNTNGPDPETQEKVFLLRNRVSRIYYLRKFFDYPISLKPETFINMGFKRTMKAGFGYLRSCISKREETSLENFYINRFGKPLYEMFFEGYTEKLWGVNPSMIAADWGAQRVKGLSLTKAVLNVLAKPFRKKDEVETSLIEQFYYPKKGPGQLWETLAEEIEKSGGKILKNNCVKTINIQDKKIVSVGVETPEGTVEYTADYYISTMPVKDLVCGMGNDVPNAVKEISSQLPYRDFMTVGLLVNKLLLENKTSHKTLGNIVPDCWIYIQESDVKLGRLQIFNNWSPYMLKDPENTVWIGLEYFCDEGDKYWNMSDREFTEFAINELHKIGIIEKEDVLDSVRLKVKKAYPAYFGTYKDFDKVRDYLDSVENLFCIGRNGMHRYNNMDHSMLTAMEAVNCIKNGLMNKSAIWNVNTEQEYHEEK
;
A
#
# COMPACT_ATOMS: atom_id res chain seq x y z
N MET A 1 22.49 26.41 25.06
CA MET A 1 22.95 25.60 23.90
C MET A 1 21.75 25.49 23.00
N ASN A 2 21.79 26.05 21.78
CA ASN A 2 20.71 25.82 20.83
C ASN A 2 20.76 24.32 20.45
N GLY A 3 19.71 23.57 20.76
CA GLY A 3 19.58 22.17 20.36
C GLY A 3 19.66 22.07 18.83
N LYS A 4 20.10 20.91 18.31
CA LYS A 4 20.11 20.65 16.87
C LYS A 4 18.70 20.59 16.32
N THR A 5 18.57 20.89 15.04
CA THR A 5 17.28 20.89 14.34
C THR A 5 17.29 19.91 13.14
N ALA A 6 16.12 19.38 12.81
CA ALA A 6 15.94 18.57 11.61
C ALA A 6 14.73 19.06 10.80
N ILE A 7 14.92 19.26 9.51
CA ILE A 7 13.82 19.43 8.57
C ILE A 7 13.45 18.06 8.00
N ILE A 8 12.16 17.73 8.10
CA ILE A 8 11.59 16.50 7.55
C ILE A 8 10.63 16.88 6.43
N ILE A 9 10.87 16.37 5.23
CA ILE A 9 10.07 16.67 4.04
C ILE A 9 9.03 15.56 3.85
N GLY A 10 7.77 15.90 4.11
CA GLY A 10 6.61 15.02 4.01
C GLY A 10 6.10 14.49 5.35
N ALA A 11 4.77 14.57 5.57
CA ALA A 11 4.05 14.10 6.75
C ALA A 11 3.36 12.75 6.54
N GLY A 12 3.97 11.86 5.75
CA GLY A 12 3.57 10.47 5.62
C GLY A 12 4.12 9.59 6.76
N PRO A 13 3.85 8.26 6.75
CA PRO A 13 4.30 7.33 7.80
C PRO A 13 5.80 7.45 8.15
N ALA A 14 6.67 7.56 7.15
CA ALA A 14 8.11 7.68 7.36
C ALA A 14 8.49 9.00 8.05
N GLY A 15 8.00 10.14 7.55
CA GLY A 15 8.34 11.45 8.10
C GLY A 15 7.82 11.65 9.51
N LEU A 16 6.58 11.24 9.78
CA LEU A 16 6.00 11.30 11.13
C LEU A 16 6.76 10.39 12.10
N THR A 17 7.12 9.16 11.68
CA THR A 17 7.92 8.26 12.53
C THR A 17 9.29 8.83 12.82
N ALA A 18 9.96 9.45 11.82
CA ALA A 18 11.26 10.09 12.04
C ALA A 18 11.17 11.23 13.05
N ALA A 19 10.15 12.08 12.97
CA ALA A 19 9.94 13.17 13.93
C ALA A 19 9.71 12.64 15.35
N TYR A 20 8.84 11.65 15.49
CA TYR A 20 8.56 11.04 16.78
C TYR A 20 9.81 10.40 17.41
N GLU A 21 10.57 9.63 16.64
CA GLU A 21 11.80 8.99 17.10
C GLU A 21 12.90 10.01 17.48
N LEU A 22 13.03 11.11 16.71
CA LEU A 22 13.95 12.20 17.08
C LEU A 22 13.60 12.80 18.44
N LEU A 23 12.34 13.15 18.67
CA LEU A 23 11.86 13.71 19.94
C LEU A 23 12.00 12.74 21.10
N LYS A 24 11.84 11.44 20.86
CA LYS A 24 11.89 10.42 21.91
C LYS A 24 13.29 9.99 22.28
N THR A 25 14.23 10.02 21.34
CA THR A 25 15.53 9.35 21.50
C THR A 25 16.74 10.27 21.36
N THR A 26 16.53 11.54 21.00
CA THR A 26 17.58 12.55 20.79
C THR A 26 17.16 13.91 21.34
N ASP A 27 18.06 14.89 21.27
CA ASP A 27 17.82 16.32 21.56
C ASP A 27 17.60 17.16 20.28
N VAL A 28 17.33 16.50 19.14
CA VAL A 28 17.08 17.14 17.85
C VAL A 28 15.59 17.51 17.73
N THR A 29 15.30 18.80 17.50
CA THR A 29 13.92 19.29 17.31
C THR A 29 13.51 19.18 15.85
N PRO A 30 12.46 18.42 15.51
CA PRO A 30 11.98 18.26 14.14
C PRO A 30 11.01 19.37 13.72
N LEU A 31 11.14 19.81 12.46
CA LEU A 31 10.18 20.59 11.72
C LEU A 31 9.75 19.77 10.48
N ILE A 32 8.48 19.38 10.41
CA ILE A 32 7.92 18.70 9.24
C ILE A 32 7.32 19.71 8.29
N LEU A 33 7.67 19.61 7.00
CA LEU A 33 7.13 20.39 5.89
C LEU A 33 6.29 19.45 5.01
N GLU A 34 4.98 19.66 4.96
CA GLU A 34 4.03 18.87 4.18
C GLU A 34 3.42 19.74 3.07
N GLU A 35 3.48 19.24 1.82
CA GLU A 35 3.00 19.98 0.65
C GLU A 35 1.47 20.18 0.63
N SER A 36 0.72 19.26 1.22
CA SER A 36 -0.74 19.25 1.26
C SER A 36 -1.29 19.78 2.59
N GLU A 37 -2.61 19.94 2.66
CA GLU A 37 -3.33 20.20 3.90
C GLU A 37 -3.53 18.95 4.78
N PHE A 38 -3.11 17.75 4.31
CA PHE A 38 -3.43 16.45 4.91
C PHE A 38 -2.21 15.78 5.54
N ILE A 39 -2.48 14.97 6.55
CA ILE A 39 -1.49 14.10 7.22
C ILE A 39 -1.67 12.66 6.74
N GLY A 40 -0.57 11.88 6.73
CA GLY A 40 -0.58 10.44 6.46
C GLY A 40 -0.14 10.05 5.05
N GLY A 41 0.15 11.01 4.16
CA GLY A 41 0.59 10.73 2.79
C GLY A 41 -0.42 9.85 2.04
N ILE A 42 0.06 8.80 1.35
CA ILE A 42 -0.83 7.86 0.62
C ILE A 42 -1.61 6.91 1.53
N SER A 43 -1.30 6.84 2.83
CA SER A 43 -2.05 6.05 3.81
C SER A 43 -3.01 6.88 4.66
N ARG A 44 -3.33 8.09 4.21
CA ARG A 44 -4.39 8.90 4.81
C ARG A 44 -5.79 8.35 4.51
N THR A 45 -6.74 8.72 5.32
CA THR A 45 -8.17 8.44 5.13
C THR A 45 -8.89 9.76 4.83
N ALA A 46 -9.49 9.88 3.66
CA ALA A 46 -10.28 11.06 3.29
C ALA A 46 -11.71 10.94 3.85
N GLN A 47 -12.37 12.10 4.01
CA GLN A 47 -13.76 12.18 4.48
C GLN A 47 -14.65 12.74 3.37
N HIS A 48 -15.84 12.16 3.22
CA HIS A 48 -16.85 12.60 2.26
C HIS A 48 -18.26 12.34 2.80
N ASN A 49 -19.04 13.39 3.02
CA ASN A 49 -20.45 13.36 3.46
C ASN A 49 -20.73 12.41 4.66
N GLY A 50 -19.80 12.36 5.62
CA GLY A 50 -19.89 11.49 6.80
C GLY A 50 -19.33 10.08 6.63
N ASN A 51 -18.92 9.72 5.42
CA ASN A 51 -18.20 8.49 5.12
C ASN A 51 -16.69 8.74 5.03
N ARG A 52 -15.89 7.68 5.18
CA ARG A 52 -14.43 7.73 5.13
C ARG A 52 -13.91 6.78 4.05
N ILE A 53 -12.91 7.20 3.30
CA ILE A 53 -12.31 6.44 2.22
C ILE A 53 -10.78 6.45 2.31
N ASP A 54 -10.18 5.28 2.24
CA ASP A 54 -8.74 5.13 2.17
C ASP A 54 -8.23 5.30 0.74
N LEU A 55 -7.04 5.86 0.63
CA LEU A 55 -6.32 5.95 -0.64
C LEU A 55 -5.61 4.62 -0.96
N GLY A 56 -6.38 3.55 -1.10
CA GLY A 56 -5.91 2.17 -1.27
C GLY A 56 -6.04 1.33 -0.01
N GLY A 57 -5.88 0.02 -0.12
CA GLY A 57 -6.00 -0.91 1.01
C GLY A 57 -4.76 -0.90 1.89
N HIS A 58 -4.89 -0.48 3.14
CA HIS A 58 -3.80 -0.39 4.10
C HIS A 58 -4.09 -1.25 5.34
N ARG A 59 -3.53 -2.46 5.39
CA ARG A 59 -3.59 -3.34 6.55
C ARG A 59 -2.44 -3.05 7.51
N PHE A 60 -2.69 -3.12 8.80
CA PHE A 60 -1.68 -3.04 9.84
C PHE A 60 -1.25 -4.45 10.21
N PHE A 61 -0.11 -4.81 9.70
CA PHE A 61 0.62 -6.02 10.00
C PHE A 61 2.11 -5.74 9.85
N SER A 62 2.91 -6.13 10.84
CA SER A 62 4.36 -6.07 10.76
C SER A 62 4.99 -7.22 11.52
N LYS A 63 6.11 -7.72 11.03
CA LYS A 63 6.98 -8.65 11.75
C LYS A 63 7.88 -7.94 12.78
N SER A 64 7.97 -6.61 12.70
CA SER A 64 8.78 -5.80 13.61
C SER A 64 8.05 -5.55 14.92
N GLU A 65 8.60 -6.04 16.03
CA GLU A 65 8.09 -5.74 17.37
C GLU A 65 8.05 -4.23 17.63
N LYS A 66 9.10 -3.48 17.28
CA LYS A 66 9.18 -2.03 17.45
C LYS A 66 8.02 -1.29 16.76
N VAL A 67 7.67 -1.70 15.55
CA VAL A 67 6.55 -1.11 14.80
C VAL A 67 5.23 -1.45 15.48
N ASN A 68 5.04 -2.71 15.87
CA ASN A 68 3.82 -3.15 16.57
C ASN A 68 3.66 -2.45 17.94
N GLU A 69 4.74 -2.29 18.69
CA GLU A 69 4.74 -1.54 19.96
C GLU A 69 4.35 -0.07 19.76
N LEU A 70 4.90 0.60 18.74
CA LEU A 70 4.55 1.98 18.44
C LEU A 70 3.07 2.10 18.06
N TRP A 71 2.57 1.22 17.20
CA TRP A 71 1.14 1.21 16.83
C TRP A 71 0.24 1.05 18.05
N GLN A 72 0.53 0.06 18.91
CA GLN A 72 -0.30 -0.22 20.10
C GLN A 72 -0.15 0.85 21.20
N THR A 73 0.98 1.55 21.26
CA THR A 73 1.17 2.71 22.15
C THR A 73 0.27 3.88 21.74
N LEU A 74 0.14 4.12 20.44
CA LEU A 74 -0.68 5.20 19.89
C LEU A 74 -2.17 4.85 19.91
N MET A 75 -2.50 3.61 19.57
CA MET A 75 -3.87 3.11 19.48
C MET A 75 -3.90 1.66 19.98
N PRO A 76 -4.42 1.38 21.20
CA PRO A 76 -4.49 0.02 21.73
C PRO A 76 -5.49 -0.84 20.93
N LEU A 77 -5.29 -2.17 20.95
CA LEU A 77 -6.20 -3.13 20.35
C LEU A 77 -7.50 -3.23 21.15
N GLN A 78 -8.65 -3.36 20.46
CA GLN A 78 -9.96 -3.53 21.06
C GLN A 78 -10.00 -4.70 22.07
N GLY A 79 -10.67 -4.49 23.19
CA GLY A 79 -10.92 -5.50 24.21
C GLY A 79 -12.38 -5.99 24.25
N SER A 80 -13.27 -5.27 23.56
CA SER A 80 -14.69 -5.59 23.39
C SER A 80 -15.05 -5.74 21.92
N PRO A 81 -16.12 -6.49 21.56
CA PRO A 81 -16.58 -6.63 20.19
C PRO A 81 -17.01 -5.28 19.59
N SER A 82 -16.74 -5.06 18.30
CA SER A 82 -17.27 -3.93 17.54
C SER A 82 -18.75 -4.13 17.18
N ILE A 83 -19.46 -3.07 16.80
CA ILE A 83 -20.89 -3.13 16.51
C ILE A 83 -21.29 -4.20 15.50
N ASP A 84 -20.48 -4.41 14.47
CA ASP A 84 -20.71 -5.47 13.48
C ASP A 84 -20.50 -6.86 14.07
N ASP A 85 -19.50 -7.06 14.93
CA ASP A 85 -19.29 -8.32 15.66
C ASP A 85 -20.48 -8.66 16.57
N ILE A 86 -21.00 -7.65 17.28
CA ILE A 86 -22.19 -7.81 18.16
C ILE A 86 -23.42 -8.21 17.33
N LYS A 87 -23.71 -7.48 16.25
CA LYS A 87 -24.89 -7.70 15.41
C LYS A 87 -24.87 -9.02 14.63
N THR A 88 -23.68 -9.50 14.28
CA THR A 88 -23.52 -10.77 13.56
C THR A 88 -23.25 -11.96 14.47
N ASP A 89 -23.16 -11.75 15.79
CA ASP A 89 -22.73 -12.77 16.77
C ASP A 89 -21.38 -13.41 16.35
N THR A 90 -20.44 -12.55 15.95
CA THR A 90 -19.09 -12.99 15.56
C THR A 90 -18.16 -12.98 16.76
N LYS A 91 -17.62 -14.15 17.11
CA LYS A 91 -16.67 -14.28 18.23
C LYS A 91 -15.24 -14.17 17.74
N LYS A 92 -14.45 -13.32 18.41
CA LYS A 92 -13.01 -13.11 18.17
C LYS A 92 -12.25 -13.34 19.47
N GLY A 93 -11.00 -13.77 19.36
CA GLY A 93 -10.08 -13.85 20.50
C GLY A 93 -9.56 -12.45 20.87
N LEU A 94 -10.32 -11.69 21.66
CA LEU A 94 -9.98 -10.35 22.08
C LEU A 94 -9.25 -10.35 23.43
N ASN A 95 -8.33 -9.40 23.62
CA ASN A 95 -7.73 -9.13 24.91
C ASN A 95 -8.67 -8.27 25.74
N THR A 96 -9.32 -8.84 26.74
CA THR A 96 -10.34 -8.17 27.58
C THR A 96 -9.83 -6.93 28.33
N ASN A 97 -8.52 -6.72 28.41
CA ASN A 97 -7.94 -5.51 28.99
C ASN A 97 -7.88 -4.33 28.01
N GLY A 98 -8.21 -4.55 26.72
CA GLY A 98 -8.25 -3.49 25.72
C GLY A 98 -9.48 -2.60 25.84
N PRO A 99 -9.49 -1.45 25.15
CA PRO A 99 -10.61 -0.52 25.14
C PRO A 99 -11.84 -1.09 24.40
N ASP A 100 -13.00 -0.58 24.76
CA ASP A 100 -14.25 -0.83 24.05
C ASP A 100 -14.35 0.13 22.85
N PRO A 101 -14.45 -0.37 21.60
CA PRO A 101 -14.55 0.47 20.41
C PRO A 101 -15.82 1.32 20.35
N GLU A 102 -16.89 0.98 21.12
CA GLU A 102 -18.09 1.81 21.17
C GLU A 102 -17.90 3.07 22.03
N THR A 103 -16.99 3.05 22.99
CA THR A 103 -16.74 4.18 23.90
C THR A 103 -15.43 4.90 23.64
N GLN A 104 -14.47 4.24 22.98
CA GLN A 104 -13.15 4.79 22.68
C GLN A 104 -12.97 5.06 21.19
N GLU A 105 -12.39 6.24 20.86
CA GLU A 105 -12.18 6.63 19.47
C GLU A 105 -10.86 6.10 18.92
N LYS A 106 -9.77 6.17 19.71
CA LYS A 106 -8.42 5.75 19.30
C LYS A 106 -8.22 4.28 19.65
N VAL A 107 -8.67 3.40 18.77
CA VAL A 107 -8.62 1.94 18.97
C VAL A 107 -8.36 1.22 17.64
N PHE A 108 -7.54 0.19 17.68
CA PHE A 108 -7.41 -0.78 16.60
C PHE A 108 -8.48 -1.86 16.71
N LEU A 109 -9.15 -2.13 15.62
CA LEU A 109 -10.06 -3.26 15.45
C LEU A 109 -9.27 -4.48 14.96
N LEU A 110 -9.64 -5.67 15.43
CA LEU A 110 -9.19 -6.93 14.87
C LEU A 110 -10.14 -7.32 13.73
N ARG A 111 -9.62 -7.40 12.49
CA ARG A 111 -10.42 -7.66 11.29
C ARG A 111 -10.02 -8.96 10.61
N ASN A 112 -11.03 -9.69 10.11
CA ASN A 112 -10.78 -10.90 9.32
C ASN A 112 -10.27 -10.50 7.94
N ARG A 113 -9.23 -11.19 7.47
CA ARG A 113 -8.68 -11.00 6.14
C ARG A 113 -9.40 -11.88 5.14
N VAL A 114 -10.37 -11.32 4.44
CA VAL A 114 -10.98 -11.98 3.29
C VAL A 114 -10.64 -11.18 2.04
N SER A 115 -10.05 -11.84 1.06
CA SER A 115 -9.73 -11.25 -0.25
C SER A 115 -9.85 -12.34 -1.30
N ARG A 116 -10.54 -12.04 -2.38
CA ARG A 116 -10.73 -12.98 -3.49
C ARG A 116 -10.46 -12.31 -4.83
N ILE A 117 -10.36 -13.13 -5.87
CA ILE A 117 -10.26 -12.68 -7.26
C ILE A 117 -11.63 -12.82 -7.89
N TYR A 118 -12.10 -11.77 -8.58
CA TYR A 118 -13.30 -11.78 -9.40
C TYR A 118 -12.90 -11.89 -10.86
N TYR A 119 -13.21 -13.05 -11.47
CA TYR A 119 -12.86 -13.40 -12.84
C TYR A 119 -13.94 -14.30 -13.44
N LEU A 120 -14.29 -14.09 -14.71
CA LEU A 120 -15.40 -14.79 -15.39
C LEU A 120 -16.74 -14.65 -14.65
N ARG A 121 -16.96 -13.51 -14.00
CA ARG A 121 -18.14 -13.24 -13.15
C ARG A 121 -18.27 -14.24 -11.99
N LYS A 122 -17.14 -14.77 -11.50
CA LYS A 122 -17.06 -15.74 -10.40
C LYS A 122 -15.91 -15.41 -9.44
N PHE A 123 -16.02 -15.89 -8.22
CA PHE A 123 -14.98 -15.73 -7.22
C PHE A 123 -13.97 -16.88 -7.28
N PHE A 124 -12.69 -16.52 -7.12
CA PHE A 124 -11.58 -17.43 -6.92
C PHE A 124 -10.83 -17.02 -5.66
N ASP A 125 -10.24 -17.99 -4.95
CA ASP A 125 -9.42 -17.70 -3.78
C ASP A 125 -8.19 -16.84 -4.15
N TYR A 126 -7.74 -16.03 -3.19
CA TYR A 126 -6.44 -15.35 -3.28
C TYR A 126 -5.56 -15.74 -2.08
N PRO A 127 -4.38 -16.32 -2.30
CA PRO A 127 -3.87 -16.83 -3.59
C PRO A 127 -4.75 -17.94 -4.18
N ILE A 128 -4.61 -18.16 -5.50
CA ILE A 128 -5.38 -19.20 -6.18
C ILE A 128 -5.07 -20.56 -5.55
N SER A 129 -6.13 -21.25 -5.13
CA SER A 129 -6.06 -22.58 -4.55
C SER A 129 -6.51 -23.66 -5.54
N LEU A 130 -6.00 -24.89 -5.36
CA LEU A 130 -6.39 -26.05 -6.18
C LEU A 130 -7.63 -26.77 -5.59
N LYS A 131 -8.65 -26.01 -5.21
CA LYS A 131 -9.92 -26.56 -4.73
C LYS A 131 -10.82 -26.96 -5.91
N PRO A 132 -11.77 -27.91 -5.71
CA PRO A 132 -12.74 -28.29 -6.74
C PRO A 132 -13.48 -27.10 -7.34
N GLU A 133 -13.83 -26.09 -6.52
CA GLU A 133 -14.53 -24.88 -6.95
C GLU A 133 -13.73 -24.09 -7.98
N THR A 134 -12.41 -24.03 -7.86
CA THR A 134 -11.52 -23.35 -8.83
C THR A 134 -11.66 -23.99 -10.20
N PHE A 135 -11.65 -25.33 -10.29
CA PHE A 135 -11.78 -26.04 -11.55
C PHE A 135 -13.19 -25.92 -12.15
N ILE A 136 -14.23 -25.97 -11.31
CA ILE A 136 -15.62 -25.76 -11.72
C ILE A 136 -15.80 -24.33 -12.28
N ASN A 137 -15.23 -23.34 -11.60
CA ASN A 137 -15.33 -21.94 -12.02
C ASN A 137 -14.54 -21.66 -13.30
N MET A 138 -13.38 -22.29 -13.51
CA MET A 138 -12.63 -22.21 -14.77
C MET A 138 -13.32 -22.92 -15.94
N GLY A 139 -14.04 -23.98 -15.66
CA GLY A 139 -14.65 -24.87 -16.64
C GLY A 139 -13.64 -25.83 -17.30
N PHE A 140 -14.16 -26.93 -17.86
CA PHE A 140 -13.35 -28.06 -18.33
C PHE A 140 -12.26 -27.67 -19.35
N LYS A 141 -12.60 -26.89 -20.39
CA LYS A 141 -11.65 -26.53 -21.46
C LYS A 141 -10.44 -25.73 -20.92
N ARG A 142 -10.69 -24.73 -20.02
CA ARG A 142 -9.62 -23.92 -19.44
C ARG A 142 -8.78 -24.73 -18.46
N THR A 143 -9.40 -25.59 -17.67
CA THR A 143 -8.70 -26.49 -16.74
C THR A 143 -7.74 -27.43 -17.49
N MET A 144 -8.19 -28.05 -18.57
CA MET A 144 -7.31 -28.90 -19.39
C MET A 144 -6.17 -28.12 -20.02
N LYS A 145 -6.46 -26.93 -20.60
CA LYS A 145 -5.42 -26.04 -21.16
C LYS A 145 -4.38 -25.64 -20.10
N ALA A 146 -4.84 -25.32 -18.88
CA ALA A 146 -3.98 -24.97 -17.75
C ALA A 146 -3.09 -26.15 -17.33
N GLY A 147 -3.65 -27.35 -17.21
CA GLY A 147 -2.89 -28.57 -16.87
C GLY A 147 -1.80 -28.89 -17.89
N PHE A 148 -2.13 -28.91 -19.17
CA PHE A 148 -1.13 -29.14 -20.23
C PHE A 148 -0.07 -28.02 -20.28
N GLY A 149 -0.47 -26.77 -20.12
CA GLY A 149 0.47 -25.64 -20.08
C GLY A 149 1.44 -25.73 -18.91
N TYR A 150 0.94 -26.13 -17.73
CA TYR A 150 1.76 -26.36 -16.56
C TYR A 150 2.77 -27.51 -16.75
N LEU A 151 2.33 -28.66 -17.24
CA LEU A 151 3.21 -29.79 -17.55
C LEU A 151 4.32 -29.40 -18.53
N ARG A 152 3.98 -28.63 -19.58
CA ARG A 152 4.97 -28.10 -20.50
C ARG A 152 5.98 -27.19 -19.80
N SER A 153 5.56 -26.33 -18.89
CA SER A 153 6.47 -25.43 -18.14
C SER A 153 7.38 -26.20 -17.17
N CYS A 154 6.98 -27.38 -16.71
CA CYS A 154 7.84 -28.25 -15.89
C CYS A 154 9.00 -28.86 -16.71
N ILE A 155 8.75 -29.15 -17.98
CA ILE A 155 9.72 -29.81 -18.87
C ILE A 155 10.62 -28.77 -19.58
N SER A 156 10.03 -27.66 -20.05
CA SER A 156 10.74 -26.62 -20.82
C SER A 156 10.68 -25.30 -20.09
N LYS A 157 11.74 -24.98 -19.34
CA LYS A 157 11.90 -23.69 -18.65
C LYS A 157 12.41 -22.63 -19.62
N ARG A 158 11.94 -21.41 -19.43
CA ARG A 158 12.43 -20.22 -20.12
C ARG A 158 13.52 -19.55 -19.28
N GLU A 159 14.39 -18.79 -19.90
CA GLU A 159 15.30 -17.89 -19.17
C GLU A 159 14.48 -16.81 -18.44
N GLU A 160 14.70 -16.65 -17.13
CA GLU A 160 13.94 -15.72 -16.29
C GLU A 160 14.47 -14.28 -16.43
N THR A 161 14.42 -13.72 -17.63
CA THR A 161 14.81 -12.34 -17.92
C THR A 161 13.68 -11.33 -17.66
N SER A 162 12.43 -11.81 -17.62
CA SER A 162 11.24 -10.98 -17.43
C SER A 162 10.25 -11.57 -16.45
N LEU A 163 9.37 -10.72 -15.92
CA LEU A 163 8.27 -11.12 -15.06
C LEU A 163 7.32 -12.11 -15.75
N GLU A 164 7.08 -11.96 -17.05
CA GLU A 164 6.34 -12.92 -17.86
C GLU A 164 6.95 -14.31 -17.77
N ASN A 165 8.26 -14.44 -18.08
CA ASN A 165 8.95 -15.72 -18.06
C ASN A 165 9.00 -16.33 -16.65
N PHE A 166 9.17 -15.48 -15.64
CA PHE A 166 9.10 -15.87 -14.23
C PHE A 166 7.76 -16.55 -13.88
N TYR A 167 6.63 -15.95 -14.26
CA TYR A 167 5.32 -16.52 -14.01
C TYR A 167 5.04 -17.77 -14.87
N ILE A 168 5.40 -17.75 -16.15
CA ILE A 168 5.19 -18.90 -17.04
C ILE A 168 5.96 -20.13 -16.55
N ASN A 169 7.18 -19.95 -16.06
CA ASN A 169 7.97 -21.05 -15.51
C ASN A 169 7.33 -21.70 -14.27
N ARG A 170 6.55 -20.95 -13.50
CA ARG A 170 5.92 -21.40 -12.25
C ARG A 170 4.52 -21.93 -12.43
N PHE A 171 3.75 -21.32 -13.32
CA PHE A 171 2.33 -21.58 -13.44
C PHE A 171 1.90 -22.12 -14.82
N GLY A 172 2.79 -22.06 -15.82
CA GLY A 172 2.46 -22.31 -17.21
C GLY A 172 1.76 -21.15 -17.89
N LYS A 173 1.93 -21.05 -19.21
CA LYS A 173 1.40 -19.92 -20.00
C LYS A 173 -0.11 -19.68 -19.82
N PRO A 174 -0.99 -20.72 -19.84
CA PRO A 174 -2.41 -20.49 -19.72
C PRO A 174 -2.86 -19.92 -18.37
N LEU A 175 -2.27 -20.32 -17.24
CA LEU A 175 -2.59 -19.74 -15.93
C LEU A 175 -2.02 -18.32 -15.80
N TYR A 176 -0.85 -18.07 -16.37
CA TYR A 176 -0.27 -16.74 -16.47
C TYR A 176 -1.21 -15.79 -17.21
N GLU A 177 -1.67 -16.16 -18.42
CA GLU A 177 -2.62 -15.37 -19.21
C GLU A 177 -3.94 -15.11 -18.46
N MET A 178 -4.44 -16.08 -17.70
CA MET A 178 -5.73 -15.95 -16.99
C MET A 178 -5.64 -15.07 -15.75
N PHE A 179 -4.55 -15.18 -14.94
CA PHE A 179 -4.53 -14.64 -13.59
C PHE A 179 -3.43 -13.61 -13.31
N PHE A 180 -2.48 -13.43 -14.22
CA PHE A 180 -1.35 -12.53 -13.97
C PHE A 180 -1.17 -11.47 -15.04
N GLU A 181 -1.22 -11.82 -16.31
CA GLU A 181 -0.91 -10.92 -17.42
C GLU A 181 -1.76 -9.65 -17.40
N GLY A 182 -3.07 -9.78 -17.55
CA GLY A 182 -3.99 -8.65 -17.66
C GLY A 182 -4.03 -7.78 -16.40
N TYR A 183 -3.93 -8.39 -15.21
CA TYR A 183 -3.87 -7.62 -13.96
C TYR A 183 -2.56 -6.86 -13.82
N THR A 184 -1.43 -7.49 -14.18
CA THR A 184 -0.13 -6.84 -14.15
C THR A 184 -0.06 -5.66 -15.13
N GLU A 185 -0.64 -5.83 -16.33
CA GLU A 185 -0.76 -4.73 -17.30
C GLU A 185 -1.66 -3.59 -16.79
N LYS A 186 -2.78 -3.90 -16.13
CA LYS A 186 -3.61 -2.86 -15.49
C LYS A 186 -2.80 -2.09 -14.43
N LEU A 187 -2.07 -2.81 -13.58
CA LEU A 187 -1.30 -2.22 -12.48
C LEU A 187 -0.15 -1.36 -12.98
N TRP A 188 0.68 -1.89 -13.88
CA TRP A 188 1.94 -1.23 -14.28
C TRP A 188 1.85 -0.43 -15.58
N GLY A 189 0.79 -0.59 -16.36
CA GLY A 189 0.64 0.09 -17.64
C GLY A 189 1.58 -0.39 -18.75
N VAL A 190 2.37 -1.43 -18.47
CA VAL A 190 3.32 -2.06 -19.40
C VAL A 190 3.15 -3.56 -19.39
N ASN A 191 3.49 -4.20 -20.51
CA ASN A 191 3.43 -5.67 -20.60
C ASN A 191 4.44 -6.31 -19.64
N PRO A 192 4.10 -7.41 -18.93
CA PRO A 192 4.99 -8.12 -18.00
C PRO A 192 6.31 -8.58 -18.60
N SER A 193 6.41 -8.72 -19.92
CA SER A 193 7.67 -9.01 -20.64
C SER A 193 8.70 -7.88 -20.52
N MET A 194 8.26 -6.66 -20.25
CA MET A 194 9.12 -5.47 -20.09
C MET A 194 9.55 -5.22 -18.62
N ILE A 195 9.00 -5.97 -17.68
CA ILE A 195 9.30 -5.85 -16.24
C ILE A 195 10.36 -6.90 -15.88
N ALA A 196 11.41 -6.50 -15.15
CA ALA A 196 12.45 -7.41 -14.70
C ALA A 196 11.90 -8.55 -13.81
N ALA A 197 12.48 -9.74 -13.93
CA ALA A 197 12.05 -10.93 -13.17
C ALA A 197 12.20 -10.75 -11.65
N ASP A 198 13.19 -9.99 -11.20
CA ASP A 198 13.49 -9.76 -9.77
C ASP A 198 12.30 -9.16 -9.01
N TRP A 199 11.50 -8.33 -9.69
CA TRP A 199 10.29 -7.77 -9.09
C TRP A 199 9.27 -8.86 -8.72
N GLY A 200 9.10 -9.88 -9.59
CA GLY A 200 8.23 -11.03 -9.32
C GLY A 200 8.78 -11.93 -8.22
N ALA A 201 10.09 -12.07 -8.17
CA ALA A 201 10.76 -12.86 -7.17
C ALA A 201 10.49 -12.35 -5.74
N GLN A 202 10.44 -11.04 -5.54
CA GLN A 202 10.15 -10.44 -4.24
C GLN A 202 8.71 -10.67 -3.75
N ARG A 203 7.75 -10.95 -4.64
CA ARG A 203 6.32 -11.03 -4.29
C ARG A 203 5.70 -12.42 -4.40
N VAL A 204 6.32 -13.33 -5.13
CA VAL A 204 5.70 -14.63 -5.48
C VAL A 204 6.54 -15.82 -5.03
N LYS A 205 7.67 -15.60 -4.34
CA LYS A 205 8.61 -16.67 -3.87
C LYS A 205 7.92 -17.63 -2.94
N GLY A 206 6.96 -17.84 -2.50
CA GLY A 206 6.30 -18.91 -1.73
C GLY A 206 5.28 -19.70 -2.53
N LEU A 207 4.83 -19.19 -3.66
CA LEU A 207 3.79 -19.82 -4.46
C LEU A 207 4.40 -20.85 -5.43
N SER A 208 4.53 -22.08 -4.98
CA SER A 208 4.88 -23.23 -5.84
C SER A 208 3.65 -24.09 -6.08
N LEU A 209 3.11 -24.04 -7.30
CA LEU A 209 2.05 -24.97 -7.72
C LEU A 209 2.47 -26.43 -7.54
N THR A 210 3.76 -26.74 -7.68
CA THR A 210 4.30 -28.08 -7.44
C THR A 210 4.11 -28.51 -5.99
N LYS A 211 4.42 -27.64 -5.03
CA LYS A 211 4.16 -27.91 -3.61
C LYS A 211 2.65 -28.00 -3.34
N ALA A 212 1.83 -27.14 -3.92
CA ALA A 212 0.39 -27.19 -3.77
C ALA A 212 -0.22 -28.48 -4.36
N VAL A 213 0.21 -28.91 -5.55
CA VAL A 213 -0.21 -30.18 -6.17
C VAL A 213 0.25 -31.36 -5.34
N LEU A 214 1.51 -31.38 -4.91
CA LEU A 214 2.03 -32.46 -4.05
C LEU A 214 1.30 -32.50 -2.70
N ASN A 215 0.96 -31.38 -2.13
CA ASN A 215 0.20 -31.29 -0.88
C ASN A 215 -1.22 -31.85 -1.05
N VAL A 216 -1.91 -31.51 -2.16
CA VAL A 216 -3.25 -32.07 -2.47
C VAL A 216 -3.18 -33.58 -2.66
N LEU A 217 -2.17 -34.08 -3.37
CA LEU A 217 -1.97 -35.51 -3.59
C LEU A 217 -1.52 -36.25 -2.31
N ALA A 218 -0.79 -35.60 -1.42
CA ALA A 218 -0.32 -36.18 -0.16
C ALA A 218 -1.35 -36.08 0.99
N LYS A 219 -2.42 -35.27 0.85
CA LYS A 219 -3.47 -35.09 1.87
C LYS A 219 -4.07 -36.40 2.44
N PRO A 220 -4.28 -37.47 1.66
CA PRO A 220 -4.77 -38.73 2.21
C PRO A 220 -3.79 -39.43 3.15
N PHE A 221 -2.50 -39.07 3.16
CA PHE A 221 -1.42 -39.73 3.87
C PHE A 221 -0.79 -38.93 5.00
N ARG A 222 -1.23 -37.69 5.25
CA ARG A 222 -0.68 -36.81 6.30
C ARG A 222 -1.57 -36.75 7.54
N LYS A 223 -0.95 -36.83 8.71
CA LYS A 223 -1.58 -36.54 10.01
C LYS A 223 -1.90 -35.04 10.11
N LYS A 224 -2.96 -34.73 10.86
CA LYS A 224 -3.66 -33.45 10.97
C LYS A 224 -2.86 -32.22 11.52
N ASP A 225 -1.57 -32.37 11.81
CA ASP A 225 -0.80 -31.43 12.63
C ASP A 225 0.25 -30.57 11.88
N GLU A 226 0.35 -30.68 10.57
CA GLU A 226 1.14 -29.73 9.77
C GLU A 226 0.18 -28.83 8.99
N VAL A 227 -0.25 -27.76 9.64
CA VAL A 227 -0.98 -26.67 8.97
C VAL A 227 0.00 -25.96 8.02
N GLU A 228 -0.29 -26.05 6.72
CA GLU A 228 0.35 -25.22 5.69
C GLU A 228 0.40 -23.78 6.15
N THR A 229 1.50 -23.09 5.89
CA THR A 229 1.67 -21.65 6.03
C THR A 229 0.43 -20.93 5.51
N SER A 230 -0.49 -20.66 6.41
CA SER A 230 -1.69 -19.90 6.11
C SER A 230 -1.32 -18.43 6.09
N LEU A 231 -1.68 -17.73 5.04
CA LEU A 231 -1.72 -16.27 5.05
C LEU A 231 -2.39 -15.81 6.34
N ILE A 232 -1.94 -14.67 6.86
CA ILE A 232 -2.52 -14.09 8.07
C ILE A 232 -4.03 -14.00 7.90
N GLU A 233 -4.75 -14.63 8.81
CA GLU A 233 -6.22 -14.68 8.78
C GLU A 233 -6.84 -13.41 9.32
N GLN A 234 -6.08 -12.63 10.11
CA GLN A 234 -6.54 -11.42 10.76
C GLN A 234 -5.48 -10.31 10.66
N PHE A 235 -5.92 -9.05 10.73
CA PHE A 235 -5.06 -7.87 10.75
C PHE A 235 -5.65 -6.78 11.65
N TYR A 236 -4.83 -5.81 12.03
CA TYR A 236 -5.27 -4.64 12.78
C TYR A 236 -5.71 -3.54 11.81
N TYR A 237 -6.74 -2.80 12.20
CA TYR A 237 -7.22 -1.68 11.43
C TYR A 237 -7.78 -0.58 12.34
N PRO A 238 -7.32 0.68 12.22
CA PRO A 238 -7.84 1.79 13.02
C PRO A 238 -9.34 1.96 12.84
N LYS A 239 -10.07 2.23 13.90
CA LYS A 239 -11.53 2.39 13.90
C LYS A 239 -12.03 3.29 12.75
N LYS A 240 -11.33 4.41 12.49
CA LYS A 240 -11.70 5.40 11.48
C LYS A 240 -10.76 5.42 10.26
N GLY A 241 -10.10 4.29 9.96
CA GLY A 241 -9.16 4.15 8.86
C GLY A 241 -7.70 4.48 9.23
N PRO A 242 -6.72 4.12 8.38
CA PRO A 242 -5.29 4.28 8.65
C PRO A 242 -4.87 5.72 8.92
N GLY A 243 -5.53 6.71 8.30
CA GLY A 243 -5.28 8.12 8.56
C GLY A 243 -5.38 8.50 10.02
N GLN A 244 -6.28 7.87 10.80
CA GLN A 244 -6.47 8.13 12.22
C GLN A 244 -5.19 7.86 13.04
N LEU A 245 -4.40 6.84 12.70
CA LEU A 245 -3.13 6.58 13.36
C LEU A 245 -2.12 7.70 13.10
N TRP A 246 -2.04 8.16 11.85
CA TRP A 246 -1.09 9.21 11.47
C TRP A 246 -1.46 10.56 12.06
N GLU A 247 -2.75 10.88 12.13
CA GLU A 247 -3.26 12.06 12.82
C GLU A 247 -2.93 11.99 14.31
N THR A 248 -3.10 10.82 14.95
CA THR A 248 -2.74 10.61 16.36
C THR A 248 -1.23 10.78 16.59
N LEU A 249 -0.39 10.24 15.70
CA LEU A 249 1.06 10.41 15.79
C LEU A 249 1.47 11.87 15.61
N ALA A 250 0.82 12.60 14.70
CA ALA A 250 1.06 14.03 14.50
C ALA A 250 0.73 14.84 15.78
N GLU A 251 -0.41 14.56 16.43
CA GLU A 251 -0.75 15.19 17.71
C GLU A 251 0.32 14.94 18.80
N GLU A 252 0.86 13.72 18.90
CA GLU A 252 1.90 13.39 19.87
C GLU A 252 3.23 14.10 19.56
N ILE A 253 3.57 14.27 18.27
CA ILE A 253 4.74 15.03 17.84
C ILE A 253 4.61 16.50 18.26
N GLU A 254 3.45 17.14 18.00
CA GLU A 254 3.21 18.54 18.36
C GLU A 254 3.20 18.75 19.88
N LYS A 255 2.59 17.85 20.65
CA LYS A 255 2.62 17.86 22.13
C LYS A 255 4.04 17.74 22.67
N SER A 256 4.91 17.01 21.98
CA SER A 256 6.32 16.79 22.37
C SER A 256 7.27 17.90 21.90
N GLY A 257 6.75 18.97 21.26
CA GLY A 257 7.52 20.14 20.85
C GLY A 257 8.00 20.12 19.40
N GLY A 258 7.65 19.11 18.59
CA GLY A 258 7.81 19.13 17.14
C GLY A 258 6.81 20.08 16.47
N LYS A 259 7.08 20.45 15.21
CA LYS A 259 6.18 21.31 14.43
C LYS A 259 5.85 20.66 13.09
N ILE A 260 4.61 20.81 12.65
CA ILE A 260 4.13 20.34 11.33
C ILE A 260 3.51 21.53 10.58
N LEU A 261 4.13 21.91 9.46
CA LEU A 261 3.64 22.95 8.58
C LEU A 261 3.03 22.35 7.33
N LYS A 262 1.72 22.43 7.21
CA LYS A 262 0.94 22.01 6.05
C LYS A 262 0.92 23.09 4.98
N ASN A 263 0.65 22.74 3.71
CA ASN A 263 0.72 23.63 2.56
C ASN A 263 2.10 24.28 2.41
N ASN A 264 3.15 23.55 2.79
CA ASN A 264 4.54 23.96 2.72
C ASN A 264 5.30 23.01 1.80
N CYS A 265 5.38 23.34 0.51
CA CYS A 265 5.98 22.50 -0.52
C CYS A 265 7.45 22.83 -0.72
N VAL A 266 8.35 21.91 -0.39
CA VAL A 266 9.79 22.06 -0.66
C VAL A 266 10.04 21.97 -2.15
N LYS A 267 10.68 23.00 -2.73
CA LYS A 267 10.98 23.11 -4.17
C LYS A 267 12.46 23.14 -4.49
N THR A 268 13.25 23.80 -3.65
CA THR A 268 14.69 23.92 -3.88
C THR A 268 15.49 23.38 -2.69
N ILE A 269 16.61 22.76 -3.01
CA ILE A 269 17.55 22.19 -2.05
C ILE A 269 18.92 22.82 -2.33
N ASN A 270 19.36 23.70 -1.46
CA ASN A 270 20.63 24.38 -1.63
C ASN A 270 21.75 23.56 -0.99
N ILE A 271 22.74 23.14 -1.79
CA ILE A 271 23.85 22.30 -1.37
C ILE A 271 25.15 23.12 -1.45
N GLN A 272 25.98 23.03 -0.43
CA GLN A 272 27.34 23.55 -0.42
C GLN A 272 28.24 22.53 0.27
N ASP A 273 29.41 22.22 -0.32
CA ASP A 273 30.41 21.31 0.25
C ASP A 273 29.82 19.96 0.74
N LYS A 274 28.99 19.34 -0.10
CA LYS A 274 28.29 18.07 0.20
C LYS A 274 27.32 18.13 1.39
N LYS A 275 26.85 19.31 1.77
CA LYS A 275 25.83 19.49 2.79
C LYS A 275 24.68 20.33 2.28
N ILE A 276 23.46 19.99 2.66
CA ILE A 276 22.33 20.89 2.48
C ILE A 276 22.51 22.03 3.49
N VAL A 277 22.49 23.26 3.00
CA VAL A 277 22.57 24.47 3.82
C VAL A 277 21.19 25.09 4.06
N SER A 278 20.26 24.91 3.12
CA SER A 278 18.88 25.38 3.25
C SER A 278 17.95 24.69 2.27
N VAL A 279 16.64 24.83 2.51
CA VAL A 279 15.57 24.42 1.58
C VAL A 279 14.65 25.58 1.32
N GLY A 280 14.30 25.82 0.04
CA GLY A 280 13.31 26.80 -0.36
C GLY A 280 11.93 26.16 -0.45
N VAL A 281 10.95 26.77 0.19
CA VAL A 281 9.62 26.23 0.43
C VAL A 281 8.57 27.19 -0.12
N GLU A 282 7.72 26.70 -0.99
CA GLU A 282 6.52 27.42 -1.42
C GLU A 282 5.43 27.28 -0.35
N THR A 283 4.94 28.40 0.14
CA THR A 283 3.84 28.52 1.11
C THR A 283 2.71 29.34 0.52
N PRO A 284 1.51 29.37 1.11
CA PRO A 284 0.42 30.24 0.67
C PRO A 284 0.78 31.74 0.68
N GLU A 285 1.73 32.14 1.53
CA GLU A 285 2.17 33.52 1.70
C GLU A 285 3.38 33.87 0.80
N GLY A 286 3.95 32.92 0.10
CA GLY A 286 5.12 33.10 -0.77
C GLY A 286 6.23 32.10 -0.49
N THR A 287 7.43 32.36 -1.01
CA THR A 287 8.59 31.48 -0.81
C THR A 287 9.34 31.83 0.47
N VAL A 288 9.61 30.82 1.30
CA VAL A 288 10.37 30.94 2.54
C VAL A 288 11.56 29.98 2.50
N GLU A 289 12.68 30.40 3.07
CA GLU A 289 13.87 29.55 3.21
C GLU A 289 14.01 29.05 4.65
N TYR A 290 14.27 27.75 4.80
CA TYR A 290 14.50 27.10 6.10
C TYR A 290 15.88 26.45 6.15
N THR A 291 16.51 26.49 7.32
CA THR A 291 17.82 25.90 7.60
C THR A 291 17.72 24.91 8.76
N ALA A 292 18.52 23.85 8.74
CA ALA A 292 18.62 22.87 9.81
C ALA A 292 19.99 22.13 9.79
N ASP A 293 20.29 21.41 10.86
CA ASP A 293 21.46 20.56 10.93
C ASP A 293 21.29 19.27 10.10
N TYR A 294 20.07 18.72 10.07
CA TYR A 294 19.72 17.48 9.38
C TYR A 294 18.51 17.66 8.46
N TYR A 295 18.50 16.92 7.35
CA TYR A 295 17.42 16.90 6.39
C TYR A 295 16.99 15.46 6.12
N ILE A 296 15.72 15.14 6.37
CA ILE A 296 15.14 13.82 6.16
C ILE A 296 14.08 13.95 5.07
N SER A 297 14.30 13.31 3.93
CA SER A 297 13.40 13.43 2.77
C SER A 297 12.58 12.17 2.55
N THR A 298 11.25 12.34 2.49
CA THR A 298 10.31 11.31 2.02
C THR A 298 9.75 11.63 0.63
N MET A 299 10.12 12.80 0.07
CA MET A 299 9.64 13.22 -1.24
C MET A 299 10.18 12.32 -2.35
N PRO A 300 9.49 12.21 -3.51
CA PRO A 300 9.98 11.40 -4.62
C PRO A 300 11.40 11.77 -5.03
N VAL A 301 12.26 10.76 -5.20
CA VAL A 301 13.68 10.96 -5.59
C VAL A 301 13.82 11.85 -6.82
N LYS A 302 12.93 11.71 -7.80
CA LYS A 302 12.89 12.56 -8.99
C LYS A 302 12.77 14.04 -8.64
N ASP A 303 11.87 14.37 -7.72
CA ASP A 303 11.60 15.76 -7.34
C ASP A 303 12.71 16.31 -6.42
N LEU A 304 13.24 15.47 -5.52
CA LEU A 304 14.38 15.81 -4.68
C LEU A 304 15.61 16.19 -5.50
N VAL A 305 15.99 15.34 -6.46
CA VAL A 305 17.14 15.60 -7.34
C VAL A 305 16.91 16.81 -8.25
N CYS A 306 15.68 17.00 -8.74
CA CYS A 306 15.30 18.20 -9.50
C CYS A 306 15.48 19.47 -8.66
N GLY A 307 15.05 19.45 -7.39
CA GLY A 307 15.19 20.56 -6.46
C GLY A 307 16.63 20.92 -6.09
N MET A 308 17.58 19.99 -6.22
CA MET A 308 19.01 20.23 -5.99
C MET A 308 19.69 21.05 -7.11
N GLY A 309 19.01 21.25 -8.24
CA GLY A 309 19.46 22.19 -9.28
C GLY A 309 20.71 21.73 -10.05
N ASN A 310 21.61 22.71 -10.33
CA ASN A 310 22.71 22.48 -11.29
C ASN A 310 23.91 21.73 -10.72
N ASP A 311 24.05 21.63 -9.42
CA ASP A 311 25.22 21.02 -8.76
C ASP A 311 25.20 19.47 -8.79
N VAL A 312 24.07 18.89 -9.22
CA VAL A 312 23.92 17.43 -9.39
C VAL A 312 24.62 16.98 -10.68
N PRO A 313 25.40 15.89 -10.66
CA PRO A 313 26.00 15.31 -11.87
C PRO A 313 24.95 14.98 -12.95
N ASN A 314 25.26 15.27 -14.21
CA ASN A 314 24.32 15.08 -15.33
C ASN A 314 23.77 13.65 -15.41
N ALA A 315 24.60 12.63 -15.19
CA ALA A 315 24.15 11.23 -15.20
C ALA A 315 23.09 10.95 -14.11
N VAL A 316 23.22 11.56 -12.91
CA VAL A 316 22.24 11.42 -11.82
C VAL A 316 20.93 12.13 -12.18
N LYS A 317 21.01 13.33 -12.77
CA LYS A 317 19.82 14.06 -13.24
C LYS A 317 19.07 13.28 -14.32
N GLU A 318 19.78 12.74 -15.29
CA GLU A 318 19.19 11.97 -16.39
C GLU A 318 18.47 10.73 -15.87
N ILE A 319 19.13 9.94 -15.01
CA ILE A 319 18.52 8.74 -14.42
C ILE A 319 17.31 9.12 -13.57
N SER A 320 17.46 10.08 -12.63
CA SER A 320 16.38 10.43 -11.69
C SER A 320 15.17 11.04 -12.37
N SER A 321 15.38 11.90 -13.40
CA SER A 321 14.27 12.54 -14.13
C SER A 321 13.38 11.57 -14.89
N GLN A 322 13.92 10.39 -15.27
CA GLN A 322 13.22 9.35 -16.00
C GLN A 322 12.78 8.17 -15.11
N LEU A 323 12.97 8.26 -13.78
CA LEU A 323 12.47 7.22 -12.88
C LEU A 323 10.96 7.07 -13.03
N PRO A 324 10.46 5.84 -13.31
CA PRO A 324 9.05 5.62 -13.55
C PRO A 324 8.27 5.53 -12.24
N TYR A 325 7.06 6.08 -12.26
CA TYR A 325 6.05 5.93 -11.21
C TYR A 325 4.72 5.55 -11.86
N ARG A 326 3.85 4.93 -11.08
CA ARG A 326 2.44 4.81 -11.43
C ARG A 326 1.62 5.67 -10.48
N ASP A 327 0.69 6.36 -11.04
CA ASP A 327 -0.35 7.08 -10.33
C ASP A 327 -1.57 6.18 -10.14
N PHE A 328 -2.46 6.59 -9.27
CA PHE A 328 -3.71 5.88 -9.16
C PHE A 328 -4.86 6.81 -8.78
N MET A 329 -6.06 6.38 -9.07
CA MET A 329 -7.29 7.05 -8.66
C MET A 329 -8.14 6.08 -7.88
N THR A 330 -8.82 6.59 -6.85
CA THR A 330 -9.87 5.85 -6.18
C THR A 330 -11.19 6.58 -6.35
N VAL A 331 -12.27 5.82 -6.64
CA VAL A 331 -13.63 6.34 -6.65
C VAL A 331 -14.38 5.68 -5.50
N GLY A 332 -14.82 6.49 -4.54
CA GLY A 332 -15.77 6.05 -3.52
C GLY A 332 -17.19 6.09 -4.10
N LEU A 333 -17.93 5.00 -3.93
CA LEU A 333 -19.35 4.95 -4.25
C LEU A 333 -20.13 4.47 -3.02
N LEU A 334 -21.12 5.26 -2.61
CA LEU A 334 -22.11 4.82 -1.64
C LEU A 334 -23.27 4.19 -2.42
N VAL A 335 -23.59 2.94 -2.10
CA VAL A 335 -24.65 2.20 -2.79
C VAL A 335 -25.64 1.62 -1.79
N ASN A 336 -26.91 1.42 -2.23
CA ASN A 336 -27.93 0.74 -1.42
C ASN A 336 -27.55 -0.72 -1.15
N LYS A 337 -27.02 -1.41 -2.17
CA LYS A 337 -26.67 -2.83 -2.09
C LYS A 337 -25.66 -3.21 -3.16
N LEU A 338 -25.04 -4.37 -2.98
CA LEU A 338 -24.29 -5.08 -4.02
C LEU A 338 -25.14 -6.22 -4.59
N LEU A 339 -24.93 -6.54 -5.87
CA LEU A 339 -25.54 -7.73 -6.52
C LEU A 339 -24.78 -9.02 -6.17
N LEU A 340 -23.61 -8.89 -5.53
CA LEU A 340 -22.78 -10.02 -5.12
C LEU A 340 -23.38 -10.70 -3.90
N GLU A 341 -23.64 -12.01 -3.99
CA GLU A 341 -24.17 -12.82 -2.89
C GLU A 341 -23.04 -13.35 -1.99
N ASN A 342 -23.23 -13.26 -0.69
CA ASN A 342 -22.35 -13.90 0.28
C ASN A 342 -22.65 -15.41 0.38
N LYS A 343 -21.82 -16.22 -0.28
CA LYS A 343 -21.89 -17.69 -0.23
C LYS A 343 -20.86 -18.31 0.71
N THR A 344 -20.24 -17.49 1.56
CA THR A 344 -19.23 -17.94 2.52
C THR A 344 -19.84 -18.19 3.91
N SER A 345 -19.07 -18.78 4.81
CA SER A 345 -19.45 -18.93 6.22
C SER A 345 -19.27 -17.66 7.05
N HIS A 346 -18.62 -16.63 6.51
CA HIS A 346 -18.41 -15.36 7.23
C HIS A 346 -19.69 -14.53 7.25
N LYS A 347 -20.12 -14.18 8.44
CA LYS A 347 -21.26 -13.29 8.66
C LYS A 347 -20.81 -11.83 8.49
N THR A 348 -21.64 -10.99 7.89
CA THR A 348 -21.41 -9.55 7.69
C THR A 348 -22.69 -8.76 7.93
N LEU A 349 -22.57 -7.47 8.24
CA LEU A 349 -23.72 -6.57 8.25
C LEU A 349 -24.40 -6.57 6.87
N GLY A 350 -25.73 -6.63 6.84
CA GLY A 350 -26.50 -6.67 5.58
C GLY A 350 -26.22 -7.91 4.70
N ASN A 351 -25.53 -8.93 5.24
CA ASN A 351 -25.14 -10.15 4.52
C ASN A 351 -24.39 -9.90 3.19
N ILE A 352 -23.60 -8.81 3.15
CA ILE A 352 -22.73 -8.50 2.00
C ILE A 352 -21.56 -9.49 1.92
N VAL A 353 -20.92 -9.59 0.74
CA VAL A 353 -19.69 -10.38 0.60
C VAL A 353 -18.63 -9.93 1.61
N PRO A 354 -17.90 -10.86 2.27
CA PRO A 354 -17.04 -10.54 3.42
C PRO A 354 -15.67 -9.98 3.04
N ASP A 355 -15.42 -9.79 1.75
CA ASP A 355 -14.13 -9.34 1.25
C ASP A 355 -13.82 -7.92 1.72
N CYS A 356 -12.62 -7.71 2.27
CA CYS A 356 -12.10 -6.36 2.47
C CYS A 356 -11.76 -5.73 1.12
N TRP A 357 -11.15 -6.52 0.21
CA TRP A 357 -10.97 -6.13 -1.19
C TRP A 357 -11.05 -7.32 -2.13
N ILE A 358 -11.41 -7.03 -3.38
CA ILE A 358 -11.56 -7.98 -4.47
C ILE A 358 -10.63 -7.55 -5.61
N TYR A 359 -9.80 -8.48 -6.09
CA TYR A 359 -8.98 -8.26 -7.29
C TYR A 359 -9.84 -8.45 -8.53
N ILE A 360 -9.94 -7.46 -9.40
CA ILE A 360 -10.77 -7.52 -10.61
C ILE A 360 -9.92 -7.95 -11.80
N GLN A 361 -10.03 -9.22 -12.16
CA GLN A 361 -9.29 -9.84 -13.28
C GLN A 361 -10.07 -9.81 -14.60
N GLU A 362 -11.25 -9.19 -14.63
CA GLU A 362 -12.03 -9.05 -15.84
C GLU A 362 -11.29 -8.17 -16.86
N SER A 363 -11.09 -8.70 -18.07
CA SER A 363 -10.34 -8.03 -19.13
C SER A 363 -11.11 -6.91 -19.82
N ASP A 364 -12.43 -6.89 -19.67
CA ASP A 364 -13.34 -5.94 -20.32
C ASP A 364 -13.63 -4.68 -19.48
N VAL A 365 -12.93 -4.50 -18.34
CA VAL A 365 -12.98 -3.31 -17.49
C VAL A 365 -11.57 -2.87 -17.09
N LYS A 366 -11.41 -1.58 -16.78
CA LYS A 366 -10.16 -0.98 -16.28
C LYS A 366 -9.98 -1.09 -14.77
N LEU A 367 -11.08 -1.28 -14.04
CA LEU A 367 -11.07 -1.46 -12.61
C LEU A 367 -10.06 -2.54 -12.20
N GLY A 368 -9.14 -2.19 -11.31
CA GLY A 368 -8.10 -3.10 -10.81
C GLY A 368 -8.51 -3.80 -9.52
N ARG A 369 -9.00 -3.04 -8.54
CA ARG A 369 -9.42 -3.54 -7.22
C ARG A 369 -10.69 -2.86 -6.76
N LEU A 370 -11.51 -3.61 -6.03
CA LEU A 370 -12.70 -3.13 -5.34
C LEU A 370 -12.49 -3.32 -3.85
N GLN A 371 -12.63 -2.29 -3.04
CA GLN A 371 -12.66 -2.34 -1.58
C GLN A 371 -14.09 -2.25 -1.08
N ILE A 372 -14.40 -2.92 0.04
CA ILE A 372 -15.69 -2.84 0.73
C ILE A 372 -15.42 -2.36 2.16
N PHE A 373 -15.56 -1.05 2.39
CA PHE A 373 -15.15 -0.41 3.64
C PHE A 373 -15.96 -0.87 4.85
N ASN A 374 -17.19 -1.32 4.68
CA ASN A 374 -17.99 -1.95 5.75
C ASN A 374 -17.21 -3.09 6.43
N ASN A 375 -16.44 -3.88 5.67
CA ASN A 375 -15.67 -5.01 6.18
C ASN A 375 -14.33 -4.61 6.81
N TRP A 376 -13.79 -3.43 6.44
CA TRP A 376 -12.60 -2.88 7.10
C TRP A 376 -12.95 -2.31 8.47
N SER A 377 -14.00 -1.48 8.53
CA SER A 377 -14.55 -0.95 9.77
C SER A 377 -15.96 -0.42 9.56
N PRO A 378 -16.94 -0.81 10.38
CA PRO A 378 -18.29 -0.24 10.29
C PRO A 378 -18.33 1.26 10.60
N TYR A 379 -17.31 1.79 11.29
CA TYR A 379 -17.21 3.20 11.64
C TYR A 379 -16.64 4.09 10.50
N MET A 380 -16.32 3.48 9.36
CA MET A 380 -15.99 4.20 8.13
C MET A 380 -17.23 4.78 7.43
N LEU A 381 -18.42 4.29 7.78
CA LEU A 381 -19.70 4.69 7.19
C LEU A 381 -20.58 5.43 8.18
N LYS A 382 -21.38 6.35 7.64
CA LYS A 382 -22.45 7.02 8.37
C LYS A 382 -23.59 6.06 8.70
N ASP A 383 -23.94 5.16 7.78
CA ASP A 383 -25.00 4.16 7.91
C ASP A 383 -24.54 2.79 7.39
N PRO A 384 -23.77 2.03 8.20
CA PRO A 384 -23.20 0.75 7.78
C PRO A 384 -24.22 -0.39 7.67
N GLU A 385 -25.44 -0.21 8.17
CA GLU A 385 -26.48 -1.25 8.16
C GLU A 385 -27.30 -1.24 6.88
N ASN A 386 -27.57 -0.04 6.35
CA ASN A 386 -28.46 0.14 5.21
C ASN A 386 -27.72 0.49 3.91
N THR A 387 -26.42 0.78 3.98
CA THR A 387 -25.63 1.18 2.82
C THR A 387 -24.30 0.42 2.74
N VAL A 388 -23.75 0.35 1.54
CA VAL A 388 -22.42 -0.21 1.29
C VAL A 388 -21.54 0.89 0.71
N TRP A 389 -20.39 1.12 1.34
CA TRP A 389 -19.39 2.07 0.89
C TRP A 389 -18.22 1.33 0.25
N ILE A 390 -18.04 1.51 -1.06
CA ILE A 390 -17.03 0.81 -1.83
C ILE A 390 -16.00 1.77 -2.41
N GLY A 391 -14.75 1.30 -2.50
CA GLY A 391 -13.65 2.02 -3.13
C GLY A 391 -13.16 1.30 -4.38
N LEU A 392 -13.09 2.02 -5.49
CA LEU A 392 -12.70 1.49 -6.80
C LEU A 392 -11.32 2.01 -7.15
N GLU A 393 -10.35 1.13 -7.33
CA GLU A 393 -8.97 1.51 -7.62
C GLU A 393 -8.64 1.36 -9.10
N TYR A 394 -8.20 2.46 -9.70
CA TYR A 394 -7.78 2.57 -11.09
C TYR A 394 -6.32 3.01 -11.17
N PHE A 395 -5.49 2.21 -11.81
CA PHE A 395 -4.09 2.54 -12.07
C PHE A 395 -3.97 3.32 -13.37
N CYS A 396 -3.27 4.44 -13.34
CA CYS A 396 -3.19 5.39 -14.44
C CYS A 396 -1.84 6.11 -14.43
N ASP A 397 -1.65 7.01 -15.37
CA ASP A 397 -0.54 7.95 -15.42
C ASP A 397 -1.08 9.37 -15.46
N GLU A 398 -0.40 10.31 -14.75
CA GLU A 398 -0.74 11.72 -14.82
C GLU A 398 -0.72 12.18 -16.28
N GLY A 399 -1.82 12.81 -16.71
CA GLY A 399 -1.97 13.29 -18.09
C GLY A 399 -2.57 12.28 -19.06
N ASP A 400 -2.81 11.02 -18.67
CA ASP A 400 -3.55 10.09 -19.52
C ASP A 400 -5.04 10.48 -19.67
N LYS A 401 -5.75 9.81 -20.58
CA LYS A 401 -7.16 10.14 -20.86
C LYS A 401 -8.05 9.96 -19.63
N TYR A 402 -7.77 8.99 -18.77
CA TYR A 402 -8.58 8.73 -17.57
C TYR A 402 -8.30 9.74 -16.47
N TRP A 403 -7.04 10.12 -16.31
CA TRP A 403 -6.63 11.17 -15.39
C TRP A 403 -7.28 12.52 -15.71
N ASN A 404 -7.38 12.84 -17.02
CA ASN A 404 -7.86 14.13 -17.51
C ASN A 404 -9.41 14.23 -17.60
N MET A 405 -10.15 13.11 -17.43
CA MET A 405 -11.61 13.17 -17.31
C MET A 405 -12.01 14.05 -16.12
N SER A 406 -13.13 14.74 -16.22
CA SER A 406 -13.78 15.37 -15.08
C SER A 406 -14.21 14.34 -14.04
N ASP A 407 -14.43 14.76 -12.79
CA ASP A 407 -14.86 13.83 -11.74
C ASP A 407 -16.19 13.17 -12.07
N ARG A 408 -17.12 13.90 -12.69
CA ARG A 408 -18.40 13.36 -13.15
C ARG A 408 -18.23 12.30 -14.23
N GLU A 409 -17.48 12.59 -15.29
CA GLU A 409 -17.26 11.66 -16.40
C GLU A 409 -16.58 10.37 -15.92
N PHE A 410 -15.56 10.50 -15.04
CA PHE A 410 -14.86 9.34 -14.53
C PHE A 410 -15.72 8.52 -13.56
N THR A 411 -16.55 9.17 -12.73
CA THR A 411 -17.50 8.48 -11.86
C THR A 411 -18.55 7.72 -12.68
N GLU A 412 -19.12 8.33 -13.71
CA GLU A 412 -20.04 7.65 -14.63
C GLU A 412 -19.38 6.46 -15.34
N PHE A 413 -18.11 6.61 -15.76
CA PHE A 413 -17.31 5.51 -16.30
C PHE A 413 -17.18 4.36 -15.30
N ALA A 414 -16.82 4.65 -14.04
CA ALA A 414 -16.65 3.66 -12.99
C ALA A 414 -17.97 2.91 -12.66
N ILE A 415 -19.09 3.63 -12.57
CA ILE A 415 -20.43 3.05 -12.38
C ILE A 415 -20.79 2.10 -13.54
N ASN A 416 -20.52 2.52 -14.79
CA ASN A 416 -20.75 1.69 -15.96
C ASN A 416 -19.91 0.41 -15.95
N GLU A 417 -18.67 0.46 -15.50
CA GLU A 417 -17.82 -0.74 -15.37
C GLU A 417 -18.37 -1.72 -14.34
N LEU A 418 -18.78 -1.23 -13.14
CA LEU A 418 -19.35 -2.09 -12.10
C LEU A 418 -20.67 -2.74 -12.53
N HIS A 419 -21.55 -1.97 -13.17
CA HIS A 419 -22.79 -2.50 -13.72
C HIS A 419 -22.52 -3.57 -14.80
N LYS A 420 -21.60 -3.30 -15.72
CA LYS A 420 -21.18 -4.24 -16.78
C LYS A 420 -20.69 -5.58 -16.23
N ILE A 421 -19.98 -5.57 -15.10
CA ILE A 421 -19.48 -6.80 -14.49
C ILE A 421 -20.42 -7.39 -13.42
N GLY A 422 -21.64 -6.83 -13.28
CA GLY A 422 -22.70 -7.37 -12.43
C GLY A 422 -22.45 -7.20 -10.92
N ILE A 423 -21.84 -6.10 -10.51
CA ILE A 423 -21.55 -5.81 -9.09
C ILE A 423 -22.62 -4.89 -8.49
N ILE A 424 -23.13 -3.92 -9.25
CA ILE A 424 -24.20 -2.99 -8.83
C ILE A 424 -25.21 -2.76 -9.94
N GLU A 425 -26.41 -2.29 -9.57
CA GLU A 425 -27.28 -1.54 -10.49
C GLU A 425 -26.95 -0.05 -10.40
N LYS A 426 -27.10 0.68 -11.52
CA LYS A 426 -26.75 2.12 -11.56
C LYS A 426 -27.62 2.95 -10.64
N GLU A 427 -28.87 2.57 -10.51
CA GLU A 427 -29.92 3.20 -9.71
C GLU A 427 -29.66 3.05 -8.20
N ASP A 428 -28.83 2.08 -7.81
CA ASP A 428 -28.45 1.87 -6.42
C ASP A 428 -27.35 2.85 -5.91
N VAL A 429 -26.76 3.65 -6.81
CA VAL A 429 -25.72 4.63 -6.44
C VAL A 429 -26.34 5.86 -5.78
N LEU A 430 -25.94 6.16 -4.55
CA LEU A 430 -26.45 7.26 -3.73
C LEU A 430 -25.53 8.48 -3.72
N ASP A 431 -24.22 8.23 -3.69
CA ASP A 431 -23.19 9.29 -3.56
C ASP A 431 -21.85 8.81 -4.12
N SER A 432 -20.98 9.75 -4.46
CA SER A 432 -19.66 9.44 -5.03
C SER A 432 -18.59 10.48 -4.74
N VAL A 433 -17.34 10.06 -4.68
CA VAL A 433 -16.17 10.93 -4.61
C VAL A 433 -15.02 10.32 -5.41
N ARG A 434 -14.24 11.16 -6.09
CA ARG A 434 -13.01 10.75 -6.78
C ARG A 434 -11.80 11.40 -6.14
N LEU A 435 -10.76 10.61 -5.89
CA LEU A 435 -9.48 11.05 -5.35
C LEU A 435 -8.35 10.62 -6.28
N LYS A 436 -7.42 11.53 -6.54
CA LYS A 436 -6.24 11.31 -7.38
C LYS A 436 -5.00 11.22 -6.50
N VAL A 437 -4.13 10.26 -6.75
CA VAL A 437 -2.88 10.05 -6.01
C VAL A 437 -1.73 9.98 -7.01
N LYS A 438 -0.88 10.98 -7.00
CA LYS A 438 0.31 11.03 -7.84
C LYS A 438 1.44 10.20 -7.24
N LYS A 439 2.26 9.58 -8.10
CA LYS A 439 3.49 8.86 -7.72
C LYS A 439 3.26 7.83 -6.60
N ALA A 440 2.11 7.14 -6.65
CA ALA A 440 1.73 6.17 -5.64
C ALA A 440 2.62 4.92 -5.62
N TYR A 441 3.11 4.52 -6.78
CA TYR A 441 3.90 3.30 -6.96
C TYR A 441 5.21 3.58 -7.67
N PRO A 442 6.37 3.59 -6.97
CA PRO A 442 7.68 3.53 -7.62
C PRO A 442 7.79 2.27 -8.46
N ALA A 443 8.21 2.38 -9.71
CA ALA A 443 8.27 1.27 -10.64
C ALA A 443 9.72 0.88 -10.96
N TYR A 444 9.96 -0.41 -11.25
CA TYR A 444 11.28 -1.02 -11.36
C TYR A 444 11.61 -1.41 -12.80
N PHE A 445 11.47 -0.45 -13.73
CA PHE A 445 11.85 -0.60 -15.14
C PHE A 445 12.48 0.69 -15.65
N GLY A 446 12.88 0.72 -16.92
CA GLY A 446 13.51 1.91 -17.53
C GLY A 446 14.86 2.24 -16.87
N THR A 447 15.03 3.48 -16.42
CA THR A 447 16.27 3.97 -15.79
C THR A 447 16.53 3.41 -14.39
N TYR A 448 15.57 2.71 -13.78
CA TYR A 448 15.73 2.11 -12.45
C TYR A 448 16.93 1.15 -12.38
N LYS A 449 17.31 0.48 -13.46
CA LYS A 449 18.49 -0.39 -13.52
C LYS A 449 19.80 0.32 -13.11
N ASP A 450 19.86 1.64 -13.26
CA ASP A 450 21.01 2.48 -12.91
C ASP A 450 20.78 3.28 -11.62
N PHE A 451 19.75 2.95 -10.83
CA PHE A 451 19.36 3.69 -9.62
C PHE A 451 20.46 3.78 -8.58
N ASP A 452 21.36 2.81 -8.51
CA ASP A 452 22.50 2.81 -7.58
C ASP A 452 23.34 4.09 -7.69
N LYS A 453 23.51 4.64 -8.90
CA LYS A 453 24.24 5.90 -9.12
C LYS A 453 23.53 7.10 -8.46
N VAL A 454 22.22 7.09 -8.46
CA VAL A 454 21.41 8.13 -7.79
C VAL A 454 21.50 7.98 -6.27
N ARG A 455 21.34 6.75 -5.76
CA ARG A 455 21.52 6.44 -4.34
C ARG A 455 22.89 6.87 -3.83
N ASP A 456 23.97 6.48 -4.50
CA ASP A 456 25.34 6.77 -4.08
C ASP A 456 25.60 8.29 -4.06
N TYR A 457 25.01 9.04 -5.00
CA TYR A 457 25.06 10.51 -4.96
C TYR A 457 24.29 11.07 -3.75
N LEU A 458 23.06 10.64 -3.51
CA LEU A 458 22.26 11.11 -2.39
C LEU A 458 22.93 10.76 -1.05
N ASP A 459 23.54 9.59 -0.93
CA ASP A 459 24.29 9.18 0.26
C ASP A 459 25.56 10.01 0.48
N SER A 460 26.16 10.57 -0.58
CA SER A 460 27.32 11.47 -0.48
C SER A 460 26.99 12.83 0.13
N VAL A 461 25.70 13.22 0.20
CA VAL A 461 25.25 14.44 0.90
C VAL A 461 25.15 14.14 2.38
N GLU A 462 26.07 14.68 3.17
CA GLU A 462 26.34 14.23 4.54
C GLU A 462 25.13 14.29 5.48
N ASN A 463 24.38 15.38 5.45
CA ASN A 463 23.25 15.65 6.35
C ASN A 463 21.86 15.34 5.74
N LEU A 464 21.81 14.62 4.61
CA LEU A 464 20.58 14.18 3.96
C LEU A 464 20.32 12.70 4.25
N PHE A 465 19.08 12.36 4.61
CA PHE A 465 18.59 10.98 4.81
C PHE A 465 17.33 10.76 3.96
N CYS A 466 17.40 9.87 3.00
CA CYS A 466 16.27 9.50 2.14
C CYS A 466 15.56 8.28 2.74
N ILE A 467 14.26 8.41 3.04
CA ILE A 467 13.47 7.38 3.74
C ILE A 467 12.08 7.17 3.10
N GLY A 468 11.43 6.08 3.46
CA GLY A 468 10.08 5.79 3.03
C GLY A 468 9.98 5.27 1.60
N ARG A 469 8.74 5.20 1.09
CA ARG A 469 8.46 4.64 -0.26
C ARG A 469 9.05 5.48 -1.37
N ASN A 470 8.71 6.76 -1.42
CA ASN A 470 9.08 7.64 -2.51
C ASN A 470 10.49 8.22 -2.35
N GLY A 471 10.94 8.48 -1.11
CA GLY A 471 12.29 8.96 -0.83
C GLY A 471 13.38 7.95 -1.13
N MET A 472 13.04 6.67 -1.22
CA MET A 472 13.95 5.58 -1.61
C MET A 472 13.64 4.99 -2.98
N HIS A 473 12.64 5.49 -3.69
CA HIS A 473 12.10 4.87 -4.90
C HIS A 473 11.90 3.35 -4.74
N ARG A 474 11.32 2.93 -3.60
CA ARG A 474 11.13 1.53 -3.24
C ARG A 474 9.69 1.27 -2.80
N TYR A 475 9.13 0.14 -3.22
CA TYR A 475 7.78 -0.25 -2.83
C TYR A 475 7.72 -0.70 -1.36
N ASN A 476 7.84 0.25 -0.46
CA ASN A 476 7.73 0.05 0.99
C ASN A 476 6.26 0.07 1.41
N ASN A 477 5.87 -0.85 2.28
CA ASN A 477 4.64 -0.75 3.06
C ASN A 477 4.82 0.25 4.20
N MET A 478 3.78 0.49 5.00
CA MET A 478 3.83 1.45 6.12
C MET A 478 4.91 1.09 7.13
N ASP A 479 5.00 -0.17 7.54
CA ASP A 479 5.99 -0.69 8.48
C ASP A 479 7.43 -0.54 7.96
N HIS A 480 7.68 -0.86 6.70
CA HIS A 480 8.99 -0.63 6.09
C HIS A 480 9.34 0.86 6.06
N SER A 481 8.37 1.73 5.75
CA SER A 481 8.56 3.18 5.78
C SER A 481 8.92 3.68 7.18
N MET A 482 8.27 3.16 8.22
CA MET A 482 8.60 3.44 9.62
C MET A 482 9.99 2.93 9.99
N LEU A 483 10.34 1.71 9.59
CA LEU A 483 11.68 1.15 9.87
C LEU A 483 12.79 1.97 9.21
N THR A 484 12.61 2.45 7.98
CA THR A 484 13.60 3.34 7.35
C THR A 484 13.81 4.63 8.14
N ALA A 485 12.73 5.16 8.74
CA ALA A 485 12.80 6.34 9.59
C ALA A 485 13.56 6.06 10.89
N MET A 486 13.29 4.93 11.56
CA MET A 486 13.98 4.49 12.76
C MET A 486 15.49 4.33 12.50
N GLU A 487 15.87 3.73 11.36
CA GLU A 487 17.29 3.60 10.97
C GLU A 487 17.94 4.95 10.66
N ALA A 488 17.24 5.89 10.02
CA ALA A 488 17.75 7.22 9.78
C ALA A 488 18.01 7.98 11.09
N VAL A 489 17.07 7.90 12.03
CA VAL A 489 17.24 8.50 13.37
C VAL A 489 18.38 7.82 14.13
N ASN A 490 18.54 6.51 14.01
CA ASN A 490 19.68 5.77 14.59
C ASN A 490 21.02 6.27 14.03
N CYS A 491 21.10 6.54 12.71
CA CYS A 491 22.28 7.15 12.11
C CYS A 491 22.57 8.54 12.70
N ILE A 492 21.56 9.40 12.82
CA ILE A 492 21.69 10.76 13.40
C ILE A 492 22.16 10.69 14.85
N LYS A 493 21.51 9.86 15.66
CA LYS A 493 21.79 9.67 17.08
C LYS A 493 23.24 9.25 17.35
N ASN A 494 23.76 8.35 16.52
CA ASN A 494 25.11 7.78 16.70
C ASN A 494 26.16 8.45 15.82
N GLY A 495 25.83 9.50 15.06
CA GLY A 495 26.76 10.19 14.17
C GLY A 495 27.31 9.31 13.05
N LEU A 496 26.51 8.35 12.56
CA LEU A 496 26.93 7.39 11.55
C LEU A 496 26.83 8.01 10.15
N MET A 497 27.95 8.05 9.44
CA MET A 497 27.98 8.51 8.04
C MET A 497 27.48 7.43 7.05
N ASN A 498 27.56 6.16 7.45
CA ASN A 498 27.08 5.06 6.62
C ASN A 498 25.57 4.90 6.75
N LYS A 499 24.84 5.13 5.66
CA LYS A 499 23.38 5.07 5.57
C LYS A 499 22.87 3.72 5.05
N SER A 500 23.72 2.73 4.86
CA SER A 500 23.37 1.43 4.29
C SER A 500 22.26 0.70 5.05
N ALA A 501 22.17 0.87 6.38
CA ALA A 501 21.10 0.31 7.19
C ALA A 501 19.71 0.76 6.74
N ILE A 502 19.56 2.03 6.32
CA ILE A 502 18.30 2.58 5.77
C ILE A 502 17.93 1.86 4.47
N TRP A 503 18.90 1.72 3.55
CA TRP A 503 18.68 1.09 2.25
C TRP A 503 18.47 -0.43 2.34
N ASN A 504 18.93 -1.06 3.42
CA ASN A 504 18.76 -2.50 3.66
C ASN A 504 17.38 -2.87 4.22
N VAL A 505 16.58 -1.91 4.66
CA VAL A 505 15.19 -2.16 5.02
C VAL A 505 14.43 -2.69 3.79
N ASN A 506 13.67 -3.77 3.96
CA ASN A 506 12.89 -4.40 2.88
C ASN A 506 13.76 -4.88 1.69
N THR A 507 14.98 -5.34 1.95
CA THR A 507 15.83 -6.03 0.97
C THR A 507 15.71 -7.54 1.06
N GLU A 508 15.04 -8.06 2.09
CA GLU A 508 14.80 -9.48 2.23
C GLU A 508 14.08 -10.01 0.99
N GLN A 509 14.68 -11.04 0.39
CA GLN A 509 14.16 -11.64 -0.84
C GLN A 509 12.83 -12.38 -0.60
N GLU A 510 12.33 -12.41 0.64
CA GLU A 510 11.13 -13.12 1.07
C GLU A 510 10.36 -12.28 2.09
N TYR A 511 9.48 -11.42 1.62
CA TYR A 511 8.43 -10.86 2.48
C TYR A 511 7.27 -11.87 2.48
N HIS A 512 7.32 -12.78 3.42
CA HIS A 512 6.18 -13.67 3.69
C HIS A 512 5.28 -12.99 4.72
N GLU A 513 4.03 -12.71 4.34
CA GLU A 513 2.94 -12.47 5.29
C GLU A 513 2.60 -13.83 5.96
N GLU A 514 3.58 -14.44 6.61
CA GLU A 514 3.44 -15.70 7.34
C GLU A 514 3.55 -15.46 8.84
N LYS A 515 2.83 -16.28 9.61
CA LYS A 515 2.87 -16.23 11.08
C LYS A 515 4.26 -16.38 11.64
#